data_8856d8568d505cb5965d4e31ea5c75d8
#
_entry.id   8856d8568d505cb5965d4e31ea5c75d8
#
_cell.length_a   1.000
_cell.length_b   1.000
_cell.length_c   1.000
_cell.angle_alpha   90.00
_cell.angle_beta   90.00
_cell.angle_gamma   90.00
#
_symmetry.space_group_name_H-M   'P 1'
#
loop_
_entity.id
_entity.type
_entity.pdbx_description
1 polymer ?
#
loop_
_entity_poly.entity_id
_entity_poly.type
_entity_poly.pdbx_seq_one_letter_code
_entity_poly.pdbx_strand_id
1 'polypeptide(L)'
;MNYQSLEFLIFAAVMLLLYYIVGSKRQLYVLALANLIFFVSSGIKYIPFILAVMVVTFYAGKKMGNIYQQADEELAACKEASQKKEIRANAKGKAKKVLLFSIIIAVVILVVCKYTSFILTNINDVLGIMNIPQITIFKMILPIGISFYTFMALSYVLDIYWKRYQAEQKFLMYAVYLSYFPHVVQGPIDRFNEFKDQVKEGIKFDYTKVTFGAQLALWGFFKKLVIADRIGIFVDSVMDSWNKCNGIYLILAIAVYSIQIYADFSGCIDIVTGISEMFGIHLRKNFNHPYFSKTIGEFWRRWHISLQEWFKDYIYFPVSSSSFVKKRKKTLKNKYNNRIPELFTTSFPILVVWMVTGIWHGAAWKYVIWGLFHATLLISSNIVQPYTNKATELLKIDTSNFGWNFIQMTRTFILCCVGRIFFRAGSLTIALKICKRILMNTSIGALFNHTVYGLEAKDVLVAVFAVIILWCVDMLQEKMNLRETLAKQNIIFRWVLIFVGIFAIIIYGIYGPGYDVSSFIYEQF
;
A
#
# COMPACT_ATOMS: atom_id res chain seq x y z
N MET A 1 18.12 6.58 -7.53
CA MET A 1 17.84 5.50 -8.51
C MET A 1 16.35 5.22 -8.42
N ASN A 2 15.61 5.30 -9.53
CA ASN A 2 14.16 5.05 -9.58
C ASN A 2 13.90 3.66 -10.20
N TYR A 3 12.88 2.93 -9.76
CA TYR A 3 12.56 1.56 -10.22
C TYR A 3 12.30 1.43 -11.73
N GLN A 4 11.94 2.52 -12.41
CA GLN A 4 11.70 2.55 -13.86
C GLN A 4 12.93 3.03 -14.68
N SER A 5 14.04 3.39 -14.02
CA SER A 5 15.23 3.89 -14.71
C SER A 5 16.09 2.74 -15.25
N LEU A 6 16.80 3.04 -16.35
CA LEU A 6 17.74 2.07 -16.94
C LEU A 6 18.87 1.72 -15.95
N GLU A 7 19.32 2.71 -15.14
CA GLU A 7 20.33 2.50 -14.12
C GLU A 7 19.88 1.45 -13.09
N PHE A 8 18.58 1.48 -12.72
CA PHE A 8 18.02 0.49 -11.81
C PHE A 8 17.98 -0.91 -12.44
N LEU A 9 17.61 -1.02 -13.71
CA LEU A 9 17.58 -2.32 -14.41
C LEU A 9 18.98 -2.91 -14.54
N ILE A 10 19.99 -2.11 -14.90
CA ILE A 10 21.40 -2.54 -14.97
C ILE A 10 21.87 -2.95 -13.57
N PHE A 11 21.61 -2.12 -12.55
CA PHE A 11 21.91 -2.44 -11.15
C PHE A 11 21.30 -3.77 -10.72
N ALA A 12 20.00 -3.98 -10.95
CA ALA A 12 19.31 -5.21 -10.58
C ALA A 12 19.89 -6.44 -11.31
N ALA A 13 20.22 -6.32 -12.60
CA ALA A 13 20.83 -7.38 -13.39
C ALA A 13 22.23 -7.75 -12.86
N VAL A 14 23.08 -6.76 -12.59
CA VAL A 14 24.43 -6.99 -12.03
C VAL A 14 24.35 -7.64 -10.66
N MET A 15 23.46 -7.14 -9.79
CA MET A 15 23.29 -7.72 -8.45
C MET A 15 22.71 -9.13 -8.49
N LEU A 16 21.81 -9.43 -9.43
CA LEU A 16 21.27 -10.77 -9.66
C LEU A 16 22.36 -11.77 -10.07
N LEU A 17 23.21 -11.38 -11.00
CA LEU A 17 24.37 -12.20 -11.42
C LEU A 17 25.30 -12.48 -10.24
N LEU A 18 25.70 -11.43 -9.49
CA LEU A 18 26.54 -11.58 -8.31
C LEU A 18 25.89 -12.48 -7.26
N TYR A 19 24.59 -12.36 -7.05
CA TYR A 19 23.83 -13.12 -6.06
C TYR A 19 23.93 -14.64 -6.27
N TYR A 20 23.84 -15.10 -7.52
CA TYR A 20 23.94 -16.52 -7.82
C TYR A 20 25.38 -17.02 -7.97
N ILE A 21 26.34 -16.16 -8.37
CA ILE A 21 27.76 -16.54 -8.51
C ILE A 21 28.42 -16.81 -7.14
N VAL A 22 28.11 -16.00 -6.11
CA VAL A 22 28.79 -16.11 -4.80
C VAL A 22 28.40 -17.34 -3.96
N GLY A 23 27.38 -18.07 -4.37
CA GLY A 23 26.83 -19.24 -3.67
C GLY A 23 26.02 -18.90 -2.43
N SER A 24 25.18 -19.83 -1.99
CA SER A 24 24.10 -19.63 -1.01
C SER A 24 24.55 -19.01 0.31
N LYS A 25 25.73 -19.37 0.83
CA LYS A 25 26.23 -18.86 2.12
C LYS A 25 26.56 -17.36 2.13
N ARG A 26 26.84 -16.77 0.95
CA ARG A 26 27.25 -15.36 0.81
C ARG A 26 26.16 -14.45 0.25
N GLN A 27 25.03 -15.00 -0.16
CA GLN A 27 23.91 -14.25 -0.77
C GLN A 27 23.40 -13.12 0.12
N LEU A 28 23.34 -13.34 1.44
CA LEU A 28 22.92 -12.31 2.39
C LEU A 28 23.82 -11.05 2.33
N TYR A 29 25.12 -11.23 2.12
CA TYR A 29 26.06 -10.09 1.98
C TYR A 29 25.85 -9.35 0.66
N VAL A 30 25.52 -10.07 -0.43
CA VAL A 30 25.18 -9.45 -1.72
C VAL A 30 23.90 -8.63 -1.60
N LEU A 31 22.87 -9.14 -0.91
CA LEU A 31 21.66 -8.36 -0.64
C LEU A 31 21.95 -7.13 0.21
N ALA A 32 22.80 -7.25 1.24
CA ALA A 32 23.21 -6.11 2.06
C ALA A 32 23.95 -5.04 1.23
N LEU A 33 24.85 -5.46 0.35
CA LEU A 33 25.57 -4.59 -0.57
C LEU A 33 24.60 -3.92 -1.55
N ALA A 34 23.66 -4.65 -2.13
CA ALA A 34 22.64 -4.13 -3.03
C ALA A 34 21.79 -3.06 -2.34
N ASN A 35 21.32 -3.33 -1.13
CA ASN A 35 20.55 -2.37 -0.34
C ASN A 35 21.36 -1.09 -0.06
N LEU A 36 22.63 -1.23 0.32
CA LEU A 36 23.52 -0.08 0.57
C LEU A 36 23.70 0.76 -0.69
N ILE A 37 24.02 0.13 -1.83
CA ILE A 37 24.18 0.83 -3.12
C ILE A 37 22.89 1.57 -3.49
N PHE A 38 21.74 0.92 -3.33
CA PHE A 38 20.44 1.52 -3.62
C PHE A 38 20.17 2.76 -2.75
N PHE A 39 20.43 2.70 -1.44
CA PHE A 39 20.24 3.85 -0.55
C PHE A 39 21.24 4.98 -0.82
N VAL A 40 22.51 4.66 -1.08
CA VAL A 40 23.54 5.64 -1.43
C VAL A 40 23.15 6.38 -2.74
N SER A 41 22.74 5.64 -3.76
CA SER A 41 22.32 6.21 -5.06
C SER A 41 21.03 7.03 -4.97
N SER A 42 20.14 6.69 -4.02
CA SER A 42 18.92 7.45 -3.78
C SER A 42 19.18 8.72 -2.94
N GLY A 43 20.26 8.75 -2.17
CA GLY A 43 20.73 9.89 -1.40
C GLY A 43 21.25 9.50 -0.01
N ILE A 44 22.53 9.72 0.21
CA ILE A 44 23.23 9.38 1.47
C ILE A 44 22.57 10.02 2.71
N LYS A 45 21.92 11.18 2.54
CA LYS A 45 21.18 11.90 3.59
C LYS A 45 20.00 11.12 4.17
N TYR A 46 19.52 10.05 3.53
CA TYR A 46 18.41 9.22 3.99
C TYR A 46 18.86 8.07 4.91
N ILE A 47 20.14 7.69 4.83
CA ILE A 47 20.71 6.57 5.57
C ILE A 47 20.57 6.70 7.11
N PRO A 48 20.85 7.87 7.72
CA PRO A 48 20.75 8.03 9.17
C PRO A 48 19.36 7.69 9.73
N PHE A 49 18.30 8.00 8.99
CA PHE A 49 16.91 7.78 9.44
C PHE A 49 16.56 6.28 9.47
N ILE A 50 16.83 5.56 8.39
CA ILE A 50 16.57 4.11 8.38
C ILE A 50 17.47 3.38 9.37
N LEU A 51 18.73 3.79 9.51
CA LEU A 51 19.67 3.20 10.45
C LEU A 51 19.21 3.42 11.91
N ALA A 52 18.71 4.61 12.25
CA ALA A 52 18.16 4.90 13.58
C ALA A 52 16.97 3.99 13.90
N VAL A 53 16.02 3.83 12.96
CA VAL A 53 14.88 2.91 13.14
C VAL A 53 15.36 1.45 13.27
N MET A 54 16.31 1.01 12.42
CA MET A 54 16.89 -0.34 12.49
C MET A 54 17.51 -0.63 13.85
N VAL A 55 18.39 0.24 14.32
CA VAL A 55 19.14 0.05 15.57
C VAL A 55 18.17 0.00 16.75
N VAL A 56 17.28 0.98 16.86
CA VAL A 56 16.33 1.05 17.98
C VAL A 56 15.43 -0.19 18.03
N THR A 57 14.86 -0.59 16.91
CA THR A 57 13.89 -1.71 16.89
C THR A 57 14.56 -3.08 16.97
N PHE A 58 15.76 -3.25 16.41
CA PHE A 58 16.56 -4.47 16.59
C PHE A 58 16.92 -4.71 18.05
N TYR A 59 17.52 -3.71 18.71
CA TYR A 59 17.92 -3.86 20.11
C TYR A 59 16.72 -3.95 21.05
N ALA A 60 15.62 -3.28 20.75
CA ALA A 60 14.37 -3.47 21.49
C ALA A 60 13.85 -4.91 21.37
N GLY A 61 13.84 -5.47 20.15
CA GLY A 61 13.47 -6.86 19.91
C GLY A 61 14.36 -7.82 20.70
N LYS A 62 15.69 -7.64 20.60
CA LYS A 62 16.66 -8.47 21.34
C LYS A 62 16.47 -8.38 22.85
N LYS A 63 16.27 -7.16 23.40
CA LYS A 63 16.02 -6.96 24.83
C LYS A 63 14.71 -7.62 25.28
N MET A 64 13.64 -7.53 24.50
CA MET A 64 12.39 -8.22 24.81
C MET A 64 12.55 -9.75 24.73
N GLY A 65 13.30 -10.26 23.76
CA GLY A 65 13.63 -11.68 23.64
C GLY A 65 14.33 -12.19 24.88
N ASN A 66 15.37 -11.49 25.37
CA ASN A 66 16.10 -11.86 26.59
C ASN A 66 15.20 -11.83 27.84
N ILE A 67 14.31 -10.81 27.96
CA ILE A 67 13.33 -10.74 29.08
C ILE A 67 12.42 -11.98 29.09
N TYR A 68 11.96 -12.40 27.91
CA TYR A 68 11.09 -13.57 27.82
C TYR A 68 11.84 -14.88 28.04
N GLN A 69 13.08 -15.00 27.55
CA GLN A 69 13.92 -16.16 27.80
C GLN A 69 14.19 -16.34 29.30
N GLN A 70 14.62 -15.29 30.02
CA GLN A 70 14.81 -15.32 31.47
C GLN A 70 13.53 -15.72 32.21
N ALA A 71 12.39 -15.15 31.79
CA ALA A 71 11.11 -15.52 32.38
C ALA A 71 10.72 -16.98 32.13
N ASP A 72 11.04 -17.53 30.96
CA ASP A 72 10.76 -18.93 30.62
C ASP A 72 11.66 -19.88 31.44
N GLU A 73 12.94 -19.50 31.74
CA GLU A 73 13.86 -20.20 32.66
C GLU A 73 13.35 -20.18 34.10
N GLU A 74 12.92 -19.00 34.62
CA GLU A 74 12.30 -18.86 35.94
C GLU A 74 11.01 -19.70 36.08
N LEU A 75 10.20 -19.72 35.02
CA LEU A 75 8.97 -20.50 34.97
C LEU A 75 9.21 -22.03 35.01
N ALA A 76 10.31 -22.48 34.42
CA ALA A 76 10.70 -23.89 34.45
C ALA A 76 11.12 -24.34 35.87
N ALA A 77 11.76 -23.46 36.62
CA ALA A 77 12.20 -23.70 38.01
C ALA A 77 11.04 -23.57 39.03
N CYS A 78 9.94 -22.90 38.68
CA CYS A 78 8.86 -22.57 39.61
C CYS A 78 7.76 -23.64 39.60
N LYS A 79 7.32 -24.09 40.78
CA LYS A 79 6.23 -25.09 40.93
C LYS A 79 4.86 -24.45 41.16
N GLU A 80 4.80 -23.29 41.84
CA GLU A 80 3.56 -22.65 42.25
C GLU A 80 2.87 -21.86 41.12
N ALA A 81 1.56 -22.08 40.93
CA ALA A 81 0.78 -21.40 39.89
C ALA A 81 0.66 -19.88 40.11
N SER A 82 0.61 -19.41 41.34
CA SER A 82 0.59 -18.00 41.73
C SER A 82 1.86 -17.27 41.29
N GLN A 83 3.02 -17.82 41.60
CA GLN A 83 4.34 -17.28 41.22
C GLN A 83 4.53 -17.32 39.70
N LYS A 84 4.09 -18.38 39.02
CA LYS A 84 4.11 -18.45 37.53
C LYS A 84 3.33 -17.31 36.88
N LYS A 85 2.16 -16.95 37.45
CA LYS A 85 1.35 -15.83 36.97
C LYS A 85 2.08 -14.49 37.18
N GLU A 86 2.73 -14.32 38.31
CA GLU A 86 3.50 -13.11 38.65
C GLU A 86 4.72 -12.94 37.72
N ILE A 87 5.52 -14.00 37.52
CA ILE A 87 6.67 -13.99 36.61
C ILE A 87 6.22 -13.57 35.20
N ARG A 88 5.14 -14.15 34.67
CA ARG A 88 4.60 -13.79 33.35
C ARG A 88 4.14 -12.34 33.29
N ALA A 89 3.48 -11.85 34.32
CA ALA A 89 2.99 -10.46 34.39
C ALA A 89 4.15 -9.47 34.44
N ASN A 90 5.18 -9.76 35.24
CA ASN A 90 6.39 -8.93 35.37
C ASN A 90 7.17 -8.87 34.06
N ALA A 91 7.45 -10.04 33.43
CA ALA A 91 8.13 -10.10 32.15
C ALA A 91 7.37 -9.31 31.06
N LYS A 92 6.03 -9.49 30.97
CA LYS A 92 5.18 -8.74 30.06
C LYS A 92 5.20 -7.24 30.33
N GLY A 93 5.23 -6.83 31.59
CA GLY A 93 5.34 -5.43 32.01
C GLY A 93 6.68 -4.80 31.61
N LYS A 94 7.80 -5.50 31.84
CA LYS A 94 9.14 -5.07 31.40
C LYS A 94 9.23 -4.98 29.88
N ALA A 95 8.77 -6.00 29.17
CA ALA A 95 8.75 -6.03 27.69
C ALA A 95 7.88 -4.90 27.11
N LYS A 96 6.74 -4.57 27.73
CA LYS A 96 5.87 -3.46 27.32
C LYS A 96 6.58 -2.11 27.38
N LYS A 97 7.41 -1.86 28.40
CA LYS A 97 8.18 -0.60 28.51
C LYS A 97 9.18 -0.46 27.37
N VAL A 98 9.89 -1.55 27.03
CA VAL A 98 10.83 -1.59 25.89
C VAL A 98 10.10 -1.39 24.57
N LEU A 99 8.97 -2.07 24.36
CA LEU A 99 8.12 -1.91 23.19
C LEU A 99 7.68 -0.45 23.00
N LEU A 100 7.09 0.16 24.04
CA LEU A 100 6.60 1.54 23.97
C LEU A 100 7.72 2.52 23.65
N PHE A 101 8.89 2.36 24.25
CA PHE A 101 10.06 3.18 23.95
C PHE A 101 10.46 3.10 22.48
N SER A 102 10.54 1.88 21.92
CA SER A 102 10.92 1.70 20.51
C SER A 102 9.85 2.22 19.53
N ILE A 103 8.55 2.02 19.84
CA ILE A 103 7.44 2.57 19.04
C ILE A 103 7.49 4.10 19.05
N ILE A 104 7.65 4.73 20.23
CA ILE A 104 7.69 6.18 20.35
C ILE A 104 8.83 6.75 19.50
N ILE A 105 10.04 6.21 19.57
CA ILE A 105 11.17 6.71 18.77
C ILE A 105 10.89 6.55 17.26
N ALA A 106 10.46 5.36 16.81
CA ALA A 106 10.20 5.12 15.39
C ALA A 106 9.09 6.03 14.86
N VAL A 107 8.01 6.22 15.64
CA VAL A 107 6.88 7.10 15.27
C VAL A 107 7.29 8.57 15.33
N VAL A 108 8.09 9.01 16.29
CA VAL A 108 8.59 10.40 16.38
C VAL A 108 9.44 10.73 15.15
N ILE A 109 10.36 9.84 14.73
CA ILE A 109 11.14 10.03 13.51
C ILE A 109 10.21 10.21 12.30
N LEU A 110 9.19 9.35 12.14
CA LEU A 110 8.21 9.46 11.06
C LEU A 110 7.42 10.77 11.14
N VAL A 111 6.94 11.15 12.33
CA VAL A 111 6.14 12.37 12.52
C VAL A 111 6.96 13.61 12.22
N VAL A 112 8.18 13.69 12.73
CA VAL A 112 9.08 14.83 12.48
C VAL A 112 9.37 14.98 10.98
N CYS A 113 9.68 13.89 10.27
CA CYS A 113 10.03 13.97 8.85
C CYS A 113 8.80 14.25 7.96
N LYS A 114 7.64 13.67 8.26
CA LYS A 114 6.48 13.71 7.36
C LYS A 114 5.43 14.76 7.73
N TYR A 115 5.22 15.03 9.04
CA TYR A 115 4.05 15.80 9.50
C TYR A 115 4.38 17.17 10.08
N THR A 116 5.66 17.53 10.29
CA THR A 116 6.05 18.81 10.91
C THR A 116 5.45 20.00 10.20
N SER A 117 5.56 20.09 8.86
CA SER A 117 5.00 21.21 8.10
C SER A 117 3.47 21.30 8.27
N PHE A 118 2.76 20.17 8.24
CA PHE A 118 1.31 20.13 8.43
C PHE A 118 0.90 20.57 9.84
N ILE A 119 1.60 20.10 10.86
CA ILE A 119 1.35 20.48 12.26
C ILE A 119 1.57 21.98 12.44
N LEU A 120 2.72 22.49 11.96
CA LEU A 120 3.03 23.93 12.07
C LEU A 120 2.05 24.80 11.29
N THR A 121 1.59 24.39 10.11
CA THR A 121 0.54 25.10 9.36
C THR A 121 -0.74 25.20 10.17
N ASN A 122 -1.24 24.09 10.74
CA ASN A 122 -2.46 24.13 11.55
C ASN A 122 -2.28 24.95 12.84
N ILE A 123 -1.10 24.93 13.47
CA ILE A 123 -0.80 25.79 14.60
C ILE A 123 -0.83 27.26 14.16
N ASN A 124 -0.20 27.61 13.05
CA ASN A 124 -0.18 28.97 12.51
C ASN A 124 -1.58 29.48 12.15
N ASP A 125 -2.46 28.62 11.64
CA ASP A 125 -3.86 28.98 11.40
C ASP A 125 -4.56 29.40 12.70
N VAL A 126 -4.34 28.66 13.80
CA VAL A 126 -4.88 29.01 15.13
C VAL A 126 -4.24 30.30 15.67
N LEU A 127 -2.90 30.43 15.57
CA LEU A 127 -2.18 31.65 16.01
C LEU A 127 -2.64 32.88 15.23
N GLY A 128 -2.92 32.72 13.93
CA GLY A 128 -3.45 33.80 13.09
C GLY A 128 -4.84 34.27 13.55
N ILE A 129 -5.73 33.34 13.97
CA ILE A 129 -7.03 33.69 14.56
C ILE A 129 -6.85 34.48 15.88
N MET A 130 -5.79 34.16 16.64
CA MET A 130 -5.49 34.80 17.93
C MET A 130 -4.64 36.08 17.78
N ASN A 131 -4.30 36.50 16.55
CA ASN A 131 -3.37 37.60 16.25
C ASN A 131 -1.97 37.44 16.91
N ILE A 132 -1.49 36.20 17.08
CA ILE A 132 -0.17 35.89 17.61
C ILE A 132 0.81 35.69 16.42
N PRO A 133 2.11 36.10 16.54
CA PRO A 133 3.09 35.89 15.51
C PRO A 133 3.20 34.40 15.09
N GLN A 134 3.23 34.16 13.77
CA GLN A 134 3.31 32.79 13.23
C GLN A 134 4.71 32.23 13.34
N ILE A 135 4.80 30.90 13.52
CA ILE A 135 6.04 30.14 13.57
C ILE A 135 6.53 29.90 12.14
N THR A 136 7.83 30.07 11.92
CA THR A 136 8.44 29.80 10.61
C THR A 136 8.29 28.32 10.25
N ILE A 137 7.68 28.03 9.10
CA ILE A 137 7.53 26.67 8.59
C ILE A 137 8.80 26.30 7.81
N PHE A 138 9.47 25.24 8.25
CA PHE A 138 10.61 24.64 7.54
C PHE A 138 10.25 23.29 6.94
N LYS A 139 10.76 23.02 5.74
CA LYS A 139 10.58 21.73 5.07
C LYS A 139 11.60 20.73 5.59
N MET A 140 11.12 19.68 6.22
CA MET A 140 11.97 18.54 6.61
C MET A 140 12.30 17.67 5.39
N ILE A 141 13.45 17.01 5.46
CA ILE A 141 13.83 15.98 4.49
C ILE A 141 12.89 14.79 4.69
N LEU A 142 12.19 14.38 3.63
CA LEU A 142 11.39 13.16 3.64
C LEU A 142 12.26 11.98 3.18
N PRO A 143 12.69 11.08 4.09
CA PRO A 143 13.50 9.94 3.70
C PRO A 143 12.70 8.95 2.84
N ILE A 144 13.35 8.43 1.79
CA ILE A 144 12.73 7.45 0.90
C ILE A 144 12.27 6.21 1.69
N GLY A 145 11.04 5.79 1.46
CA GLY A 145 10.45 4.60 2.10
C GLY A 145 10.15 4.69 3.60
N ILE A 146 10.27 5.89 4.24
CA ILE A 146 10.13 6.03 5.70
C ILE A 146 8.84 5.42 6.25
N SER A 147 7.72 5.58 5.56
CA SER A 147 6.43 5.02 5.98
C SER A 147 6.44 3.49 5.95
N PHE A 148 7.05 2.90 4.92
CA PHE A 148 7.09 1.45 4.70
C PHE A 148 8.03 0.76 5.69
N TYR A 149 9.30 1.20 5.76
CA TYR A 149 10.22 0.57 6.69
C TYR A 149 9.85 0.80 8.16
N THR A 150 9.18 1.91 8.50
CA THR A 150 8.65 2.11 9.85
C THR A 150 7.56 1.08 10.17
N PHE A 151 6.63 0.81 9.27
CA PHE A 151 5.61 -0.23 9.48
C PHE A 151 6.20 -1.63 9.60
N MET A 152 7.21 -1.96 8.78
CA MET A 152 7.93 -3.23 8.89
C MET A 152 8.66 -3.35 10.24
N ALA A 153 9.33 -2.29 10.70
CA ALA A 153 10.00 -2.26 11.99
C ALA A 153 9.02 -2.36 13.17
N LEU A 154 7.88 -1.65 13.11
CA LEU A 154 6.82 -1.75 14.11
C LEU A 154 6.21 -3.15 14.17
N SER A 155 5.97 -3.80 13.02
CA SER A 155 5.49 -5.19 13.01
C SER A 155 6.47 -6.13 13.69
N TYR A 156 7.77 -5.98 13.44
CA TYR A 156 8.81 -6.79 14.07
C TYR A 156 8.78 -6.72 15.61
N VAL A 157 8.78 -5.52 16.19
CA VAL A 157 8.79 -5.38 17.65
C VAL A 157 7.45 -5.80 18.29
N LEU A 158 6.32 -5.56 17.62
CA LEU A 158 5.00 -5.98 18.07
C LEU A 158 4.86 -7.51 18.07
N ASP A 159 5.33 -8.17 17.03
CA ASP A 159 5.26 -9.62 16.91
C ASP A 159 6.13 -10.33 17.96
N ILE A 160 7.31 -9.79 18.28
CA ILE A 160 8.13 -10.28 19.39
C ILE A 160 7.41 -10.09 20.73
N TYR A 161 6.83 -8.90 20.97
CA TYR A 161 6.07 -8.64 22.18
C TYR A 161 4.88 -9.60 22.36
N TRP A 162 4.22 -9.97 21.27
CA TRP A 162 3.14 -10.98 21.30
C TRP A 162 3.64 -12.42 21.28
N LYS A 163 4.97 -12.64 21.30
CA LYS A 163 5.60 -13.96 21.24
C LYS A 163 5.20 -14.77 19.98
N ARG A 164 4.99 -14.09 18.84
CA ARG A 164 4.67 -14.77 17.58
C ARG A 164 5.88 -15.51 17.01
N TYR A 165 7.09 -14.95 17.23
CA TYR A 165 8.38 -15.56 16.93
C TYR A 165 9.49 -15.01 17.83
N GLN A 166 10.66 -15.66 17.81
CA GLN A 166 11.82 -15.24 18.62
C GLN A 166 12.54 -14.06 17.98
N ALA A 167 13.12 -13.20 18.82
CA ALA A 167 13.92 -12.06 18.37
C ALA A 167 15.14 -12.50 17.56
N GLU A 168 15.42 -11.80 16.48
CA GLU A 168 16.62 -12.05 15.67
C GLU A 168 17.88 -11.64 16.41
N GLN A 169 18.92 -12.49 16.32
CA GLN A 169 20.21 -12.25 16.98
C GLN A 169 21.24 -11.61 16.03
N LYS A 170 21.08 -11.80 14.71
CA LYS A 170 22.02 -11.31 13.70
C LYS A 170 21.51 -9.99 13.12
N PHE A 171 22.17 -8.88 13.46
CA PHE A 171 21.81 -7.55 12.96
C PHE A 171 21.75 -7.49 11.42
N LEU A 172 22.68 -8.15 10.72
CA LEU A 172 22.73 -8.16 9.26
C LEU A 172 21.44 -8.71 8.65
N MET A 173 20.87 -9.82 9.19
CA MET A 173 19.62 -10.38 8.70
C MET A 173 18.46 -9.41 8.84
N TYR A 174 18.36 -8.74 9.99
CA TYR A 174 17.34 -7.74 10.22
C TYR A 174 17.53 -6.49 9.36
N ALA A 175 18.79 -6.04 9.18
CA ALA A 175 19.10 -4.89 8.34
C ALA A 175 18.75 -5.17 6.86
N VAL A 176 19.09 -6.35 6.34
CA VAL A 176 18.72 -6.75 4.96
C VAL A 176 17.20 -6.74 4.78
N TYR A 177 16.45 -7.31 5.72
CA TYR A 177 14.99 -7.28 5.67
C TYR A 177 14.44 -5.86 5.60
N LEU A 178 14.86 -5.00 6.54
CA LEU A 178 14.25 -3.67 6.66
C LEU A 178 14.62 -2.73 5.50
N SER A 179 15.79 -2.94 4.88
CA SER A 179 16.28 -2.13 3.76
C SER A 179 16.17 -2.80 2.41
N TYR A 180 15.53 -3.96 2.29
CA TYR A 180 15.49 -4.74 1.06
C TYR A 180 15.01 -3.90 -0.13
N PHE A 181 15.93 -3.66 -1.07
CA PHE A 181 15.78 -2.64 -2.11
C PHE A 181 14.53 -2.78 -2.99
N PRO A 182 13.99 -4.00 -3.28
CA PRO A 182 12.77 -4.09 -4.07
C PRO A 182 11.52 -3.60 -3.35
N HIS A 183 11.41 -3.75 -2.02
CA HIS A 183 10.17 -3.39 -1.31
C HIS A 183 10.24 -2.11 -0.48
N VAL A 184 11.43 -1.57 -0.20
CA VAL A 184 11.62 -0.53 0.81
C VAL A 184 10.96 0.81 0.47
N VAL A 185 10.81 1.15 -0.82
CA VAL A 185 10.24 2.45 -1.24
C VAL A 185 8.72 2.43 -1.18
N GLN A 186 8.10 1.48 -1.87
CA GLN A 186 6.63 1.33 -1.95
C GLN A 186 6.19 -0.11 -2.26
N GLY A 187 7.03 -1.09 -1.96
CA GLY A 187 6.72 -2.51 -2.14
C GLY A 187 5.70 -3.03 -1.13
N PRO A 188 5.40 -4.32 -1.16
CA PRO A 188 4.56 -4.96 -0.15
C PRO A 188 5.15 -4.81 1.25
N ILE A 189 4.30 -4.68 2.27
CA ILE A 189 4.71 -4.61 3.67
C ILE A 189 4.86 -6.03 4.21
N ASP A 190 6.06 -6.59 4.04
CA ASP A 190 6.36 -7.97 4.42
C ASP A 190 6.53 -8.15 5.93
N ARG A 191 6.50 -9.39 6.39
CA ARG A 191 6.79 -9.77 7.77
C ARG A 191 8.19 -10.35 7.88
N PHE A 192 8.88 -10.02 8.99
CA PHE A 192 10.26 -10.43 9.19
C PHE A 192 10.46 -11.95 9.14
N ASN A 193 9.61 -12.72 9.81
CA ASN A 193 9.72 -14.18 9.82
C ASN A 193 9.56 -14.80 8.41
N GLU A 194 8.62 -14.32 7.61
CA GLU A 194 8.38 -14.80 6.24
C GLU A 194 9.58 -14.52 5.33
N PHE A 195 10.15 -13.32 5.44
CA PHE A 195 11.36 -12.95 4.70
C PHE A 195 12.58 -13.77 5.16
N LYS A 196 12.82 -13.85 6.49
CA LYS A 196 13.93 -14.60 7.06
C LYS A 196 13.92 -16.06 6.65
N ASP A 197 12.76 -16.70 6.70
CA ASP A 197 12.61 -18.13 6.39
C ASP A 197 12.98 -18.44 4.94
N GLN A 198 12.83 -17.49 4.02
CA GLN A 198 13.25 -17.64 2.63
C GLN A 198 14.76 -17.50 2.43
N VAL A 199 15.42 -16.58 3.16
CA VAL A 199 16.82 -16.21 2.86
C VAL A 199 17.86 -16.87 3.78
N LYS A 200 17.46 -17.49 4.89
CA LYS A 200 18.36 -18.00 5.94
C LYS A 200 19.30 -19.10 5.47
N GLU A 201 18.88 -19.95 4.53
CA GLU A 201 19.65 -21.10 4.02
C GLU A 201 20.29 -20.80 2.66
N GLY A 202 20.00 -19.61 2.10
CA GLY A 202 20.36 -19.24 0.74
C GLY A 202 19.45 -19.91 -0.30
N ILE A 203 19.47 -19.36 -1.51
CA ILE A 203 18.54 -19.72 -2.59
C ILE A 203 19.33 -20.23 -3.78
N LYS A 204 18.99 -21.42 -4.29
CA LYS A 204 19.56 -21.97 -5.51
C LYS A 204 18.93 -21.29 -6.73
N PHE A 205 19.72 -21.17 -7.81
CA PHE A 205 19.23 -20.68 -9.08
C PHE A 205 18.09 -21.56 -9.60
N ASP A 206 17.00 -20.91 -9.98
CA ASP A 206 15.82 -21.55 -10.56
C ASP A 206 15.39 -20.75 -11.81
N TYR A 207 15.59 -21.36 -12.97
CA TYR A 207 15.22 -20.73 -14.25
C TYR A 207 13.76 -20.34 -14.33
N THR A 208 12.85 -21.14 -13.74
CA THR A 208 11.41 -20.86 -13.75
C THR A 208 11.09 -19.59 -12.95
N LYS A 209 11.68 -19.43 -11.77
CA LYS A 209 11.50 -18.22 -10.94
C LYS A 209 12.04 -16.97 -11.65
N VAL A 210 13.24 -17.09 -12.27
CA VAL A 210 13.82 -15.95 -13.01
C VAL A 210 12.94 -15.55 -14.19
N THR A 211 12.45 -16.50 -14.98
CA THR A 211 11.59 -16.20 -16.13
C THR A 211 10.22 -15.69 -15.71
N PHE A 212 9.63 -16.22 -14.66
CA PHE A 212 8.33 -15.74 -14.13
C PHE A 212 8.47 -14.34 -13.52
N GLY A 213 9.54 -14.09 -12.79
CA GLY A 213 9.85 -12.76 -12.27
C GLY A 213 10.04 -11.73 -13.38
N ALA A 214 10.80 -12.08 -14.43
CA ALA A 214 11.00 -11.21 -15.60
C ALA A 214 9.67 -10.90 -16.33
N GLN A 215 8.80 -11.90 -16.53
CA GLN A 215 7.48 -11.71 -17.12
C GLN A 215 6.59 -10.78 -16.27
N LEU A 216 6.62 -10.92 -14.94
CA LEU A 216 5.88 -10.07 -14.03
C LEU A 216 6.40 -8.63 -14.06
N ALA A 217 7.72 -8.44 -14.05
CA ALA A 217 8.32 -7.12 -14.17
C ALA A 217 7.98 -6.46 -15.52
N LEU A 218 8.03 -7.20 -16.62
CA LEU A 218 7.64 -6.72 -17.96
C LEU A 218 6.19 -6.25 -17.97
N TRP A 219 5.27 -7.02 -17.38
CA TRP A 219 3.87 -6.63 -17.24
C TRP A 219 3.71 -5.37 -16.39
N GLY A 220 4.51 -5.24 -15.32
CA GLY A 220 4.56 -4.02 -14.50
C GLY A 220 5.02 -2.80 -15.29
N PHE A 221 6.05 -2.92 -16.13
CA PHE A 221 6.50 -1.84 -17.01
C PHE A 221 5.44 -1.46 -18.04
N PHE A 222 4.73 -2.43 -18.63
CA PHE A 222 3.62 -2.13 -19.53
C PHE A 222 2.54 -1.31 -18.84
N LYS A 223 2.11 -1.71 -17.65
CA LYS A 223 1.11 -0.97 -16.87
C LYS A 223 1.57 0.45 -16.54
N LYS A 224 2.82 0.63 -16.15
CA LYS A 224 3.37 1.95 -15.81
C LYS A 224 3.54 2.82 -17.04
N LEU A 225 4.36 2.39 -18.00
CA LEU A 225 4.85 3.24 -19.08
C LEU A 225 3.83 3.40 -20.23
N VAL A 226 3.05 2.36 -20.52
CA VAL A 226 2.09 2.43 -21.66
C VAL A 226 0.71 2.89 -21.20
N ILE A 227 0.28 2.51 -19.98
CA ILE A 227 -1.06 2.86 -19.49
C ILE A 227 -0.99 4.09 -18.57
N ALA A 228 -0.38 3.96 -17.39
CA ALA A 228 -0.51 4.93 -16.32
C ALA A 228 0.03 6.31 -16.72
N ASP A 229 1.25 6.37 -17.24
CA ASP A 229 1.88 7.63 -17.63
C ASP A 229 1.17 8.30 -18.81
N ARG A 230 0.66 7.51 -19.77
CA ARG A 230 -0.09 8.05 -20.89
C ARG A 230 -1.44 8.65 -20.49
N ILE A 231 -2.27 7.89 -19.75
CA ILE A 231 -3.57 8.43 -19.31
C ILE A 231 -3.42 9.51 -18.26
N GLY A 232 -2.25 9.56 -17.56
CA GLY A 232 -1.87 10.61 -16.61
C GLY A 232 -1.87 11.99 -17.24
N ILE A 233 -1.39 12.13 -18.48
CA ILE A 233 -1.37 13.39 -19.24
C ILE A 233 -2.77 14.02 -19.32
N PHE A 234 -3.77 13.20 -19.65
CA PHE A 234 -5.18 13.66 -19.69
C PHE A 234 -5.68 14.06 -18.30
N VAL A 235 -5.44 13.21 -17.30
CA VAL A 235 -5.89 13.46 -15.92
C VAL A 235 -5.31 14.76 -15.39
N ASP A 236 -4.01 14.97 -15.57
CA ASP A 236 -3.31 16.16 -15.08
C ASP A 236 -3.81 17.43 -15.80
N SER A 237 -3.95 17.39 -17.12
CA SER A 237 -4.47 18.50 -17.90
C SER A 237 -5.88 18.95 -17.47
N VAL A 238 -6.79 17.99 -17.21
CA VAL A 238 -8.15 18.29 -16.74
C VAL A 238 -8.15 18.76 -15.29
N MET A 239 -7.39 18.08 -14.41
CA MET A 239 -7.39 18.40 -12.98
C MET A 239 -6.69 19.72 -12.67
N ASP A 240 -5.67 20.13 -13.43
CA ASP A 240 -5.02 21.43 -13.29
C ASP A 240 -5.90 22.57 -13.80
N SER A 241 -6.76 22.27 -14.81
CA SER A 241 -7.74 23.20 -15.38
C SER A 241 -9.16 23.04 -14.80
N TRP A 242 -9.31 22.38 -13.64
CA TRP A 242 -10.63 21.98 -13.09
C TRP A 242 -11.66 23.10 -13.05
N ASN A 243 -11.24 24.34 -12.84
CA ASN A 243 -12.11 25.52 -12.74
C ASN A 243 -12.63 26.04 -14.10
N LYS A 244 -12.02 25.60 -15.21
CA LYS A 244 -12.41 25.95 -16.58
C LYS A 244 -13.17 24.80 -17.27
N CYS A 245 -12.93 23.56 -16.85
CA CYS A 245 -13.51 22.37 -17.46
C CYS A 245 -15.01 22.24 -17.19
N ASN A 246 -15.76 21.66 -18.15
CA ASN A 246 -17.12 21.19 -17.89
C ASN A 246 -17.10 20.00 -16.93
N GLY A 247 -18.15 19.83 -16.12
CA GLY A 247 -18.25 18.75 -15.14
C GLY A 247 -18.14 17.35 -15.72
N ILE A 248 -18.55 17.14 -16.98
CA ILE A 248 -18.43 15.82 -17.64
C ILE A 248 -16.96 15.40 -17.82
N TYR A 249 -16.06 16.36 -18.13
CA TYR A 249 -14.64 16.06 -18.23
C TYR A 249 -14.01 15.75 -16.87
N LEU A 250 -14.49 16.39 -15.79
CA LEU A 250 -14.06 16.08 -14.42
C LEU A 250 -14.50 14.67 -14.01
N ILE A 251 -15.74 14.26 -14.36
CA ILE A 251 -16.22 12.89 -14.13
C ILE A 251 -15.33 11.88 -14.89
N LEU A 252 -15.07 12.15 -16.17
CA LEU A 252 -14.23 11.30 -17.00
C LEU A 252 -12.80 11.23 -16.45
N ALA A 253 -12.20 12.38 -16.08
CA ALA A 253 -10.84 12.43 -15.54
C ALA A 253 -10.73 11.64 -14.22
N ILE A 254 -11.72 11.68 -13.33
CA ILE A 254 -11.72 10.89 -12.08
C ILE A 254 -11.89 9.39 -12.37
N ALA A 255 -12.71 9.00 -13.33
CA ALA A 255 -12.82 7.61 -13.76
C ALA A 255 -11.49 7.09 -14.35
N VAL A 256 -10.86 7.86 -15.25
CA VAL A 256 -9.55 7.57 -15.84
C VAL A 256 -8.45 7.58 -14.76
N TYR A 257 -8.48 8.53 -13.81
CA TYR A 257 -7.56 8.54 -12.67
C TYR A 257 -7.64 7.27 -11.81
N SER A 258 -8.84 6.71 -11.68
CA SER A 258 -9.00 5.43 -10.97
C SER A 258 -8.27 4.29 -11.69
N ILE A 259 -8.27 4.28 -13.03
CA ILE A 259 -7.50 3.33 -13.83
C ILE A 259 -6.00 3.64 -13.75
N GLN A 260 -5.63 4.93 -13.84
CA GLN A 260 -4.25 5.39 -13.73
C GLN A 260 -3.58 4.93 -12.44
N ILE A 261 -4.18 5.22 -11.29
CA ILE A 261 -3.60 4.87 -9.98
C ILE A 261 -3.53 3.35 -9.78
N TYR A 262 -4.44 2.59 -10.39
CA TYR A 262 -4.35 1.12 -10.39
C TYR A 262 -3.18 0.63 -11.25
N ALA A 263 -3.07 1.10 -12.47
CA ALA A 263 -2.00 0.71 -13.38
C ALA A 263 -0.62 1.16 -12.87
N ASP A 264 -0.51 2.38 -12.33
CA ASP A 264 0.71 2.94 -11.74
C ASP A 264 1.18 2.13 -10.53
N PHE A 265 0.31 1.97 -9.54
CA PHE A 265 0.71 1.34 -8.29
C PHE A 265 0.83 -0.19 -8.44
N SER A 266 -0.10 -0.87 -9.11
CA SER A 266 0.06 -2.31 -9.36
C SER A 266 1.21 -2.60 -10.32
N GLY A 267 1.53 -1.67 -11.23
CA GLY A 267 2.69 -1.75 -12.11
C GLY A 267 4.00 -1.72 -11.33
N CYS A 268 4.14 -0.76 -10.40
CA CYS A 268 5.29 -0.72 -9.51
C CYS A 268 5.44 -2.00 -8.68
N ILE A 269 4.33 -2.46 -8.07
CA ILE A 269 4.33 -3.70 -7.29
C ILE A 269 4.76 -4.91 -8.14
N ASP A 270 4.29 -5.00 -9.38
CA ASP A 270 4.68 -6.11 -10.26
C ASP A 270 6.16 -6.03 -10.66
N ILE A 271 6.70 -4.82 -10.90
CA ILE A 271 8.13 -4.63 -11.16
C ILE A 271 8.96 -5.14 -9.97
N VAL A 272 8.70 -4.62 -8.77
CA VAL A 272 9.51 -4.95 -7.60
C VAL A 272 9.31 -6.39 -7.13
N THR A 273 8.10 -6.94 -7.26
CA THR A 273 7.80 -8.34 -6.95
C THR A 273 8.46 -9.26 -7.97
N GLY A 274 8.42 -8.92 -9.26
CA GLY A 274 9.06 -9.68 -10.32
C GLY A 274 10.59 -9.72 -10.13
N ILE A 275 11.20 -8.57 -9.84
CA ILE A 275 12.64 -8.51 -9.53
C ILE A 275 12.96 -9.37 -8.29
N SER A 276 12.18 -9.25 -7.22
CA SER A 276 12.35 -10.05 -6.01
C SER A 276 12.22 -11.56 -6.28
N GLU A 277 11.26 -11.96 -7.13
CA GLU A 277 11.05 -13.35 -7.55
C GLU A 277 12.25 -13.88 -8.34
N MET A 278 12.93 -13.04 -9.15
CA MET A 278 14.18 -13.41 -9.82
C MET A 278 15.30 -13.73 -8.83
N PHE A 279 15.36 -13.08 -7.67
CA PHE A 279 16.25 -13.45 -6.55
C PHE A 279 15.75 -14.67 -5.76
N GLY A 280 14.60 -15.24 -6.13
CA GLY A 280 13.96 -16.36 -5.46
C GLY A 280 13.19 -15.97 -4.20
N ILE A 281 13.01 -14.69 -3.93
CA ILE A 281 12.33 -14.14 -2.74
C ILE A 281 10.91 -13.72 -3.13
N HIS A 282 9.91 -14.34 -2.51
CA HIS A 282 8.50 -14.04 -2.76
C HIS A 282 8.01 -12.96 -1.79
N LEU A 283 7.53 -11.85 -2.34
CA LEU A 283 6.88 -10.78 -1.59
C LEU A 283 5.38 -11.03 -1.47
N ARG A 284 4.74 -10.41 -0.47
CA ARG A 284 3.29 -10.51 -0.26
C ARG A 284 2.51 -9.91 -1.43
N LYS A 285 1.40 -10.56 -1.77
CA LYS A 285 0.47 -10.04 -2.80
C LYS A 285 -0.14 -8.71 -2.34
N ASN A 286 -0.18 -7.72 -3.26
CA ASN A 286 -0.73 -6.39 -2.97
C ASN A 286 -2.01 -6.06 -3.73
N PHE A 287 -2.24 -6.68 -4.88
CA PHE A 287 -3.43 -6.48 -5.71
C PHE A 287 -4.04 -7.81 -6.14
N ASN A 288 -5.37 -7.86 -6.22
CA ASN A 288 -6.14 -8.98 -6.73
C ASN A 288 -7.34 -8.47 -7.52
N HIS A 289 -7.10 -7.87 -8.69
CA HIS A 289 -8.12 -7.36 -9.65
C HIS A 289 -9.25 -6.58 -8.94
N PRO A 290 -8.92 -5.44 -8.26
CA PRO A 290 -9.83 -4.78 -7.32
C PRO A 290 -11.11 -4.23 -7.97
N TYR A 291 -11.11 -3.95 -9.27
CA TYR A 291 -12.28 -3.39 -9.95
C TYR A 291 -13.36 -4.42 -10.30
N PHE A 292 -13.11 -5.71 -10.07
CA PHE A 292 -14.15 -6.75 -10.09
C PHE A 292 -14.89 -6.91 -8.73
N SER A 293 -14.63 -6.04 -7.77
CA SER A 293 -15.25 -6.08 -6.45
C SER A 293 -16.70 -5.64 -6.46
N LYS A 294 -17.57 -6.43 -5.85
CA LYS A 294 -19.02 -6.16 -5.73
C LYS A 294 -19.37 -5.24 -4.56
N THR A 295 -18.46 -5.10 -3.59
CA THR A 295 -18.65 -4.26 -2.39
C THR A 295 -17.38 -3.48 -2.06
N ILE A 296 -17.53 -2.36 -1.33
CA ILE A 296 -16.38 -1.58 -0.84
C ILE A 296 -15.49 -2.41 0.08
N GLY A 297 -16.07 -3.29 0.90
CA GLY A 297 -15.28 -4.18 1.75
C GLY A 297 -14.46 -5.20 0.95
N GLU A 298 -15.01 -5.71 -0.17
CA GLU A 298 -14.27 -6.57 -1.10
C GLU A 298 -13.18 -5.79 -1.83
N PHE A 299 -13.47 -4.57 -2.30
CA PHE A 299 -12.48 -3.70 -2.95
C PHE A 299 -11.24 -3.54 -2.08
N TRP A 300 -11.37 -3.21 -0.79
CA TRP A 300 -10.25 -3.04 0.11
C TRP A 300 -9.54 -4.34 0.49
N ARG A 301 -10.18 -5.50 0.37
CA ARG A 301 -9.50 -6.80 0.48
C ARG A 301 -8.68 -7.16 -0.76
N ARG A 302 -8.93 -6.50 -1.91
CA ARG A 302 -8.25 -6.71 -3.19
C ARG A 302 -7.28 -5.59 -3.55
N TRP A 303 -7.35 -4.44 -2.86
CA TRP A 303 -6.52 -3.24 -3.06
C TRP A 303 -5.54 -3.08 -1.91
N HIS A 304 -4.23 -2.94 -2.22
CA HIS A 304 -3.15 -2.72 -1.25
C HIS A 304 -3.20 -3.70 -0.07
N ILE A 305 -3.26 -5.00 -0.39
CA ILE A 305 -3.58 -6.10 0.54
C ILE A 305 -2.63 -6.11 1.73
N SER A 306 -1.30 -5.99 1.50
CA SER A 306 -0.30 -6.04 2.58
C SER A 306 -0.48 -4.92 3.62
N LEU A 307 -0.89 -3.72 3.18
CA LEU A 307 -1.23 -2.60 4.08
C LEU A 307 -2.52 -2.89 4.86
N GLN A 308 -3.56 -3.40 4.20
CA GLN A 308 -4.82 -3.75 4.86
C GLN A 308 -4.64 -4.84 5.92
N GLU A 309 -3.82 -5.85 5.62
CA GLU A 309 -3.42 -6.89 6.59
C GLU A 309 -2.62 -6.30 7.75
N TRP A 310 -1.72 -5.35 7.47
CA TRP A 310 -0.96 -4.67 8.52
C TRP A 310 -1.91 -3.91 9.47
N PHE A 311 -2.82 -3.11 8.94
CA PHE A 311 -3.80 -2.38 9.76
C PHE A 311 -4.74 -3.31 10.52
N LYS A 312 -5.15 -4.42 9.91
CA LYS A 312 -5.98 -5.43 10.55
C LYS A 312 -5.27 -6.06 11.77
N ASP A 313 -3.99 -6.46 11.60
CA ASP A 313 -3.23 -7.16 12.62
C ASP A 313 -2.78 -6.26 13.77
N TYR A 314 -2.35 -5.02 13.45
CA TYR A 314 -1.67 -4.15 14.42
C TYR A 314 -2.53 -2.98 14.91
N ILE A 315 -3.68 -2.71 14.29
CA ILE A 315 -4.61 -1.67 14.76
C ILE A 315 -5.99 -2.25 15.02
N TYR A 316 -6.64 -2.88 14.03
CA TYR A 316 -8.02 -3.34 14.17
C TYR A 316 -8.19 -4.33 15.33
N PHE A 317 -7.43 -5.42 15.36
CA PHE A 317 -7.55 -6.43 16.41
C PHE A 317 -7.16 -5.92 17.80
N PRO A 318 -6.04 -5.17 18.00
CA PRO A 318 -5.74 -4.56 19.28
C PRO A 318 -6.82 -3.59 19.78
N VAL A 319 -7.38 -2.74 18.90
CA VAL A 319 -8.46 -1.82 19.26
C VAL A 319 -9.72 -2.58 19.63
N SER A 320 -10.14 -3.55 18.81
CA SER A 320 -11.37 -4.34 19.04
C SER A 320 -11.31 -5.16 20.34
N SER A 321 -10.12 -5.64 20.73
CA SER A 321 -9.88 -6.38 21.97
C SER A 321 -9.55 -5.52 23.18
N SER A 322 -9.49 -4.20 23.02
CA SER A 322 -9.17 -3.26 24.09
C SER A 322 -10.21 -3.28 25.24
N SER A 323 -9.75 -2.93 26.43
CA SER A 323 -10.62 -2.81 27.62
C SER A 323 -11.73 -1.77 27.42
N PHE A 324 -11.44 -0.70 26.66
CA PHE A 324 -12.42 0.33 26.31
C PHE A 324 -13.60 -0.26 25.51
N VAL A 325 -13.30 -0.95 24.40
CA VAL A 325 -14.34 -1.54 23.54
C VAL A 325 -15.13 -2.61 24.28
N LYS A 326 -14.44 -3.46 25.07
CA LYS A 326 -15.11 -4.50 25.89
C LYS A 326 -16.05 -3.92 26.95
N LYS A 327 -15.59 -2.88 27.70
CA LYS A 327 -16.43 -2.19 28.68
C LYS A 327 -17.63 -1.54 28.02
N ARG A 328 -17.42 -0.83 26.91
CA ARG A 328 -18.49 -0.13 26.20
C ARG A 328 -19.50 -1.11 25.60
N LYS A 329 -19.03 -2.26 25.05
CA LYS A 329 -19.93 -3.33 24.58
C LYS A 329 -20.84 -3.81 25.71
N LYS A 330 -20.28 -4.08 26.92
CA LYS A 330 -21.05 -4.51 28.09
C LYS A 330 -22.11 -3.47 28.47
N THR A 331 -21.74 -2.17 28.53
CA THR A 331 -22.68 -1.09 28.83
C THR A 331 -23.80 -0.99 27.79
N LEU A 332 -23.46 -1.08 26.50
CA LEU A 332 -24.45 -1.05 25.42
C LEU A 332 -25.38 -2.27 25.46
N LYS A 333 -24.86 -3.45 25.77
CA LYS A 333 -25.68 -4.69 25.89
C LYS A 333 -26.69 -4.59 27.04
N ASN A 334 -26.35 -3.93 28.14
CA ASN A 334 -27.28 -3.69 29.24
C ASN A 334 -28.39 -2.68 28.91
N LYS A 335 -28.13 -1.78 27.94
CA LYS A 335 -29.07 -0.72 27.54
C LYS A 335 -29.91 -1.08 26.32
N TYR A 336 -29.38 -1.85 25.38
CA TYR A 336 -30.00 -2.16 24.09
C TYR A 336 -29.96 -3.67 23.84
N ASN A 337 -31.15 -4.29 23.74
CA ASN A 337 -31.27 -5.71 23.41
C ASN A 337 -31.38 -5.92 21.89
N ASN A 338 -30.40 -5.39 21.13
CA ASN A 338 -30.38 -5.43 19.67
C ASN A 338 -28.94 -5.48 19.14
N ARG A 339 -28.75 -5.20 17.84
CA ARG A 339 -27.46 -5.23 17.14
C ARG A 339 -26.50 -4.07 17.49
N ILE A 340 -26.89 -3.06 18.26
CA ILE A 340 -26.06 -1.88 18.56
C ILE A 340 -24.72 -2.25 19.23
N PRO A 341 -24.66 -3.14 20.23
CA PRO A 341 -23.38 -3.55 20.84
C PRO A 341 -22.40 -4.19 19.84
N GLU A 342 -22.90 -5.02 18.93
CA GLU A 342 -22.12 -5.68 17.88
C GLU A 342 -21.65 -4.69 16.82
N LEU A 343 -22.53 -3.80 16.36
CA LEU A 343 -22.20 -2.72 15.43
C LEU A 343 -21.11 -1.80 16.01
N PHE A 344 -21.18 -1.44 17.29
CA PHE A 344 -20.15 -0.64 17.93
C PHE A 344 -18.79 -1.34 17.91
N THR A 345 -18.74 -2.64 18.23
CA THR A 345 -17.49 -3.40 18.31
C THR A 345 -16.81 -3.60 16.95
N THR A 346 -17.55 -3.53 15.86
CA THR A 346 -17.01 -3.60 14.49
C THR A 346 -16.73 -2.21 13.93
N SER A 347 -17.62 -1.24 14.15
CA SER A 347 -17.54 0.09 13.55
C SER A 347 -16.45 0.97 14.16
N PHE A 348 -16.28 0.93 15.50
CA PHE A 348 -15.28 1.75 16.16
C PHE A 348 -13.84 1.42 15.72
N PRO A 349 -13.40 0.13 15.68
CA PRO A 349 -12.09 -0.21 15.11
C PRO A 349 -11.96 0.17 13.63
N ILE A 350 -13.00 0.03 12.81
CA ILE A 350 -12.99 0.46 11.40
C ILE A 350 -12.72 1.97 11.32
N LEU A 351 -13.42 2.77 12.12
CA LEU A 351 -13.22 4.23 12.16
C LEU A 351 -11.77 4.57 12.51
N VAL A 352 -11.20 3.94 13.55
CA VAL A 352 -9.80 4.18 13.96
C VAL A 352 -8.83 3.80 12.84
N VAL A 353 -8.98 2.62 12.23
CA VAL A 353 -8.15 2.18 11.11
C VAL A 353 -8.18 3.18 9.97
N TRP A 354 -9.35 3.63 9.55
CA TRP A 354 -9.48 4.53 8.41
C TRP A 354 -9.02 5.96 8.69
N MET A 355 -9.15 6.43 9.93
CA MET A 355 -8.51 7.68 10.34
C MET A 355 -6.99 7.60 10.24
N VAL A 356 -6.40 6.52 10.76
CA VAL A 356 -4.94 6.30 10.67
C VAL A 356 -4.52 6.12 9.21
N THR A 357 -5.29 5.38 8.40
CA THR A 357 -5.02 5.20 6.97
C THR A 357 -5.02 6.54 6.24
N GLY A 358 -6.00 7.40 6.49
CA GLY A 358 -6.05 8.74 5.91
C GLY A 358 -4.83 9.59 6.26
N ILE A 359 -4.50 9.67 7.55
CA ILE A 359 -3.31 10.39 8.03
C ILE A 359 -2.02 9.81 7.41
N TRP A 360 -1.90 8.49 7.33
CA TRP A 360 -0.74 7.82 6.76
C TRP A 360 -0.49 8.18 5.28
N HIS A 361 -1.56 8.31 4.48
CA HIS A 361 -1.45 8.68 3.06
C HIS A 361 -0.86 10.07 2.84
N GLY A 362 -1.06 11.01 3.76
CA GLY A 362 -0.43 12.32 3.60
C GLY A 362 -0.80 13.33 4.68
N ALA A 363 0.07 14.31 4.84
CA ALA A 363 -0.06 15.39 5.81
C ALA A 363 -1.01 16.49 5.28
N ALA A 364 -2.29 16.16 5.04
CA ALA A 364 -3.31 17.11 4.59
C ALA A 364 -4.73 16.65 4.96
N TRP A 365 -5.61 17.62 5.23
CA TRP A 365 -7.01 17.36 5.60
C TRP A 365 -7.79 16.55 4.54
N LYS A 366 -7.46 16.70 3.27
CA LYS A 366 -8.10 15.94 2.18
C LYS A 366 -7.97 14.42 2.37
N TYR A 367 -6.85 13.95 2.91
CA TYR A 367 -6.63 12.52 3.17
C TYR A 367 -7.38 12.03 4.42
N VAL A 368 -7.50 12.89 5.44
CA VAL A 368 -8.33 12.58 6.62
C VAL A 368 -9.80 12.41 6.21
N ILE A 369 -10.32 13.33 5.40
CA ILE A 369 -11.70 13.27 4.86
C ILE A 369 -11.87 12.05 3.95
N TRP A 370 -10.87 11.73 3.12
CA TRP A 370 -10.88 10.51 2.31
C TRP A 370 -10.97 9.24 3.19
N GLY A 371 -10.20 9.17 4.26
CA GLY A 371 -10.27 8.06 5.21
C GLY A 371 -11.64 7.96 5.90
N LEU A 372 -12.18 9.07 6.39
CA LEU A 372 -13.51 9.13 7.00
C LEU A 372 -14.62 8.74 6.00
N PHE A 373 -14.51 9.14 4.73
CA PHE A 373 -15.43 8.73 3.67
C PHE A 373 -15.47 7.20 3.52
N HIS A 374 -14.31 6.54 3.43
CA HIS A 374 -14.26 5.08 3.35
C HIS A 374 -14.70 4.37 4.63
N ALA A 375 -14.38 4.93 5.81
CA ALA A 375 -14.94 4.44 7.08
C ALA A 375 -16.48 4.46 7.06
N THR A 376 -17.06 5.58 6.63
CA THR A 376 -18.51 5.75 6.54
C THR A 376 -19.14 4.74 5.58
N LEU A 377 -18.55 4.51 4.40
CA LEU A 377 -19.04 3.52 3.44
C LEU A 377 -19.00 2.09 4.01
N LEU A 378 -17.94 1.71 4.72
CA LEU A 378 -17.82 0.39 5.32
C LEU A 378 -18.78 0.18 6.48
N ILE A 379 -18.91 1.19 7.35
CA ILE A 379 -19.83 1.12 8.50
C ILE A 379 -21.28 1.10 8.01
N SER A 380 -21.65 1.97 7.07
CA SER A 380 -22.99 1.97 6.49
C SER A 380 -23.31 0.67 5.75
N SER A 381 -22.35 0.08 5.05
CA SER A 381 -22.51 -1.24 4.42
C SER A 381 -22.88 -2.31 5.45
N ASN A 382 -22.20 -2.35 6.61
CA ASN A 382 -22.52 -3.30 7.68
C ASN A 382 -23.91 -3.10 8.30
N ILE A 383 -24.38 -1.84 8.35
CA ILE A 383 -25.71 -1.50 8.86
C ILE A 383 -26.80 -1.89 7.86
N VAL A 384 -26.59 -1.58 6.58
CA VAL A 384 -27.60 -1.70 5.51
C VAL A 384 -27.67 -3.13 4.96
N GLN A 385 -26.61 -3.93 5.05
CA GLN A 385 -26.55 -5.27 4.43
C GLN A 385 -27.73 -6.21 4.75
N PRO A 386 -28.26 -6.32 5.99
CA PRO A 386 -29.43 -7.18 6.24
C PRO A 386 -30.70 -6.71 5.53
N TYR A 387 -30.85 -5.38 5.38
CA TYR A 387 -31.99 -4.80 4.68
C TYR A 387 -31.87 -5.03 3.17
N THR A 388 -30.66 -4.91 2.60
CA THR A 388 -30.44 -5.24 1.19
C THR A 388 -30.65 -6.72 0.90
N ASN A 389 -30.19 -7.62 1.78
CA ASN A 389 -30.42 -9.05 1.62
C ASN A 389 -31.93 -9.38 1.62
N LYS A 390 -32.68 -8.79 2.56
CA LYS A 390 -34.15 -8.96 2.62
C LYS A 390 -34.85 -8.39 1.37
N ALA A 391 -34.37 -7.24 0.89
CA ALA A 391 -34.92 -6.64 -0.34
C ALA A 391 -34.66 -7.49 -1.57
N THR A 392 -33.44 -8.05 -1.74
CA THR A 392 -33.10 -8.95 -2.86
C THR A 392 -33.91 -10.24 -2.81
N GLU A 393 -34.17 -10.78 -1.61
CA GLU A 393 -35.02 -11.95 -1.43
C GLU A 393 -36.47 -11.65 -1.79
N LEU A 394 -37.06 -10.55 -1.29
CA LEU A 394 -38.42 -10.13 -1.61
C LEU A 394 -38.63 -9.85 -3.10
N LEU A 395 -37.64 -9.26 -3.74
CA LEU A 395 -37.69 -8.95 -5.19
C LEU A 395 -37.29 -10.17 -6.05
N LYS A 396 -37.00 -11.33 -5.42
CA LYS A 396 -36.56 -12.56 -6.11
C LYS A 396 -35.40 -12.32 -7.08
N ILE A 397 -34.46 -11.45 -6.71
CA ILE A 397 -33.30 -11.13 -7.53
C ILE A 397 -32.31 -12.30 -7.44
N ASP A 398 -31.96 -12.86 -8.59
CA ASP A 398 -30.87 -13.83 -8.68
C ASP A 398 -29.51 -13.11 -8.52
N THR A 399 -28.93 -13.24 -7.34
CA THR A 399 -27.65 -12.61 -6.96
C THR A 399 -26.45 -13.27 -7.65
N SER A 400 -26.61 -14.42 -8.29
CA SER A 400 -25.56 -15.09 -9.09
C SER A 400 -25.49 -14.57 -10.53
N ASN A 401 -26.56 -13.91 -11.01
CA ASN A 401 -26.68 -13.43 -12.37
C ASN A 401 -25.59 -12.39 -12.71
N PHE A 402 -25.07 -12.46 -13.95
CA PHE A 402 -24.05 -11.52 -14.44
C PHE A 402 -24.49 -10.06 -14.36
N GLY A 403 -25.74 -9.76 -14.75
CA GLY A 403 -26.27 -8.39 -14.73
C GLY A 403 -26.27 -7.79 -13.32
N TRP A 404 -26.71 -8.56 -12.32
CA TRP A 404 -26.65 -8.11 -10.93
C TRP A 404 -25.22 -7.87 -10.42
N ASN A 405 -24.31 -8.80 -10.73
CA ASN A 405 -22.90 -8.67 -10.40
C ASN A 405 -22.27 -7.43 -11.05
N PHE A 406 -22.60 -7.16 -12.33
CA PHE A 406 -22.12 -6.00 -13.06
C PHE A 406 -22.60 -4.68 -12.42
N ILE A 407 -23.89 -4.60 -12.05
CA ILE A 407 -24.43 -3.42 -11.33
C ILE A 407 -23.69 -3.19 -10.01
N GLN A 408 -23.41 -4.25 -9.26
CA GLN A 408 -22.68 -4.15 -7.99
C GLN A 408 -21.24 -3.68 -8.19
N MET A 409 -20.53 -4.20 -9.20
CA MET A 409 -19.16 -3.76 -9.56
C MET A 409 -19.15 -2.30 -9.99
N THR A 410 -20.07 -1.90 -10.86
CA THR A 410 -20.21 -0.51 -11.33
C THR A 410 -20.48 0.45 -10.18
N ARG A 411 -21.43 0.12 -9.29
CA ARG A 411 -21.67 0.90 -8.07
C ARG A 411 -20.43 1.04 -7.22
N THR A 412 -19.69 -0.06 -7.00
CA THR A 412 -18.47 -0.06 -6.18
C THR A 412 -17.40 0.82 -6.83
N PHE A 413 -17.22 0.72 -8.16
CA PHE A 413 -16.30 1.57 -8.91
C PHE A 413 -16.66 3.06 -8.79
N ILE A 414 -17.94 3.43 -8.94
CA ILE A 414 -18.41 4.81 -8.79
C ILE A 414 -18.12 5.33 -7.39
N LEU A 415 -18.39 4.56 -6.34
CA LEU A 415 -18.08 4.96 -4.96
C LEU A 415 -16.57 5.17 -4.74
N CYS A 416 -15.72 4.32 -5.35
CA CYS A 416 -14.28 4.52 -5.33
C CYS A 416 -13.88 5.82 -6.06
N CYS A 417 -14.49 6.11 -7.22
CA CYS A 417 -14.27 7.35 -7.97
C CYS A 417 -14.59 8.60 -7.13
N VAL A 418 -15.69 8.60 -6.38
CA VAL A 418 -16.03 9.72 -5.48
C VAL A 418 -14.93 9.91 -4.43
N GLY A 419 -14.42 8.84 -3.83
CA GLY A 419 -13.28 8.92 -2.91
C GLY A 419 -12.02 9.49 -3.59
N ARG A 420 -11.77 9.15 -4.86
CA ARG A 420 -10.60 9.62 -5.62
C ARG A 420 -10.58 11.13 -5.85
N ILE A 421 -11.73 11.82 -5.83
CA ILE A 421 -11.79 13.28 -5.91
C ILE A 421 -10.97 13.91 -4.76
N PHE A 422 -11.21 13.45 -3.53
CA PHE A 422 -10.46 13.94 -2.35
C PHE A 422 -8.97 13.56 -2.42
N PHE A 423 -8.66 12.41 -2.96
CA PHE A 423 -7.29 11.94 -3.06
C PHE A 423 -6.47 12.75 -4.07
N ARG A 424 -7.01 13.00 -5.28
CA ARG A 424 -6.30 13.68 -6.39
C ARG A 424 -6.27 15.21 -6.25
N ALA A 425 -7.31 15.82 -5.70
CA ALA A 425 -7.39 17.28 -5.58
C ALA A 425 -6.22 17.88 -4.81
N GLY A 426 -5.79 19.08 -5.18
CA GLY A 426 -4.67 19.77 -4.50
C GLY A 426 -4.96 20.11 -3.03
N SER A 427 -6.23 20.38 -2.68
CA SER A 427 -6.67 20.66 -1.29
C SER A 427 -8.11 20.18 -1.07
N LEU A 428 -8.53 20.13 0.21
CA LEU A 428 -9.92 19.82 0.56
C LEU A 428 -10.89 20.84 -0.06
N THR A 429 -10.56 22.12 -0.03
CA THR A 429 -11.38 23.18 -0.63
C THR A 429 -11.56 22.96 -2.14
N ILE A 430 -10.47 22.59 -2.85
CA ILE A 430 -10.53 22.28 -4.28
C ILE A 430 -11.38 21.04 -4.53
N ALA A 431 -11.24 19.98 -3.72
CA ALA A 431 -12.07 18.79 -3.84
C ALA A 431 -13.56 19.10 -3.75
N LEU A 432 -13.97 19.92 -2.78
CA LEU A 432 -15.36 20.35 -2.61
C LEU A 432 -15.85 21.22 -3.78
N LYS A 433 -15.00 22.11 -4.31
CA LYS A 433 -15.31 22.90 -5.52
C LYS A 433 -15.48 22.04 -6.76
N ILE A 434 -14.64 20.98 -6.93
CA ILE A 434 -14.79 20.00 -8.01
C ILE A 434 -16.12 19.26 -7.88
N CYS A 435 -16.48 18.78 -6.68
CA CYS A 435 -17.78 18.15 -6.44
C CYS A 435 -18.94 19.08 -6.81
N LYS A 436 -18.89 20.36 -6.36
CA LYS A 436 -19.90 21.35 -6.71
C LYS A 436 -20.00 21.55 -8.23
N ARG A 437 -18.86 21.66 -8.92
CA ARG A 437 -18.82 21.84 -10.37
C ARG A 437 -19.39 20.66 -11.13
N ILE A 438 -19.09 19.44 -10.71
CA ILE A 438 -19.68 18.20 -11.28
C ILE A 438 -21.20 18.23 -11.15
N LEU A 439 -21.74 18.66 -9.99
CA LEU A 439 -23.20 18.69 -9.77
C LEU A 439 -23.91 19.80 -10.53
N MET A 440 -23.27 20.97 -10.69
CA MET A 440 -23.95 22.18 -11.20
C MET A 440 -23.61 22.52 -12.65
N ASN A 441 -22.51 22.01 -13.20
CA ASN A 441 -22.02 22.41 -14.52
C ASN A 441 -21.63 21.20 -15.39
N THR A 442 -22.46 20.17 -15.42
CA THR A 442 -22.26 18.98 -16.27
C THR A 442 -23.23 19.03 -17.45
N SER A 443 -22.66 19.00 -18.66
CA SER A 443 -23.37 18.87 -19.91
C SER A 443 -22.73 17.81 -20.77
N ILE A 444 -23.51 16.80 -21.21
CA ILE A 444 -23.05 15.74 -22.11
C ILE A 444 -22.64 16.31 -23.47
N GLY A 445 -23.33 17.36 -23.95
CA GLY A 445 -23.00 18.04 -25.21
C GLY A 445 -21.57 18.59 -25.26
N ALA A 446 -20.95 18.87 -24.13
CA ALA A 446 -19.56 19.33 -24.07
C ALA A 446 -18.55 18.29 -24.61
N LEU A 447 -18.86 16.99 -24.58
CA LEU A 447 -18.00 15.93 -25.13
C LEU A 447 -17.82 16.05 -26.65
N PHE A 448 -18.75 16.70 -27.35
CA PHE A 448 -18.70 16.88 -28.80
C PHE A 448 -17.92 18.13 -29.24
N ASN A 449 -17.44 18.96 -28.27
CA ASN A 449 -16.73 20.21 -28.56
C ASN A 449 -15.24 20.03 -28.90
N HIS A 450 -14.76 18.80 -29.17
CA HIS A 450 -13.39 18.45 -29.56
C HIS A 450 -12.29 19.10 -28.72
N THR A 451 -12.56 19.39 -27.44
CA THR A 451 -11.56 19.95 -26.54
C THR A 451 -10.54 18.87 -26.19
N VAL A 452 -9.35 18.97 -26.77
CA VAL A 452 -8.23 18.06 -26.51
C VAL A 452 -7.56 18.47 -25.20
N TYR A 453 -7.64 17.61 -24.19
CA TYR A 453 -6.95 17.81 -22.92
C TYR A 453 -5.63 17.00 -22.93
N GLY A 454 -4.58 17.56 -23.59
CA GLY A 454 -3.20 17.07 -23.49
C GLY A 454 -2.88 15.77 -24.25
N LEU A 455 -3.85 15.06 -24.83
CA LEU A 455 -3.62 13.84 -25.61
C LEU A 455 -4.04 14.03 -27.07
N GLU A 456 -3.20 13.60 -28.01
CA GLU A 456 -3.57 13.47 -29.41
C GLU A 456 -4.51 12.27 -29.65
N ALA A 457 -5.25 12.27 -30.76
CA ALA A 457 -6.15 11.17 -31.08
C ALA A 457 -5.46 9.79 -31.12
N LYS A 458 -4.22 9.75 -31.61
CA LYS A 458 -3.39 8.52 -31.62
C LYS A 458 -3.07 8.03 -30.20
N ASP A 459 -2.76 8.95 -29.28
CA ASP A 459 -2.49 8.62 -27.87
C ASP A 459 -3.74 8.08 -27.16
N VAL A 460 -4.90 8.67 -27.45
CA VAL A 460 -6.18 8.16 -26.93
C VAL A 460 -6.43 6.73 -27.41
N LEU A 461 -6.17 6.45 -28.70
CA LEU A 461 -6.35 5.11 -29.27
C LEU A 461 -5.43 4.09 -28.56
N VAL A 462 -4.14 4.41 -28.41
CA VAL A 462 -3.18 3.56 -27.68
C VAL A 462 -3.63 3.34 -26.24
N ALA A 463 -4.06 4.40 -25.53
CA ALA A 463 -4.55 4.32 -24.16
C ALA A 463 -5.76 3.38 -24.03
N VAL A 464 -6.75 3.52 -24.92
CA VAL A 464 -7.96 2.68 -24.92
C VAL A 464 -7.60 1.21 -25.15
N PHE A 465 -6.78 0.90 -26.16
CA PHE A 465 -6.34 -0.48 -26.41
C PHE A 465 -5.56 -1.06 -25.23
N ALA A 466 -4.63 -0.29 -24.65
CA ALA A 466 -3.84 -0.74 -23.51
C ALA A 466 -4.71 -1.00 -22.26
N VAL A 467 -5.72 -0.16 -22.01
CA VAL A 467 -6.69 -0.37 -20.91
C VAL A 467 -7.57 -1.61 -21.19
N ILE A 468 -7.97 -1.85 -22.42
CA ILE A 468 -8.70 -3.08 -22.80
C ILE A 468 -7.82 -4.31 -22.53
N ILE A 469 -6.54 -4.27 -22.91
CA ILE A 469 -5.59 -5.36 -22.63
C ILE A 469 -5.48 -5.60 -21.12
N LEU A 470 -5.32 -4.54 -20.32
CA LEU A 470 -5.29 -4.63 -18.85
C LEU A 470 -6.53 -5.33 -18.31
N TRP A 471 -7.70 -4.89 -18.75
CA TRP A 471 -8.97 -5.45 -18.30
C TRP A 471 -9.15 -6.92 -18.72
N CYS A 472 -8.78 -7.29 -19.96
CA CYS A 472 -8.80 -8.67 -20.44
C CYS A 472 -7.85 -9.57 -19.64
N VAL A 473 -6.63 -9.10 -19.36
CA VAL A 473 -5.64 -9.83 -18.56
C VAL A 473 -6.17 -10.04 -17.15
N ASP A 474 -6.68 -9.01 -16.49
CA ASP A 474 -7.26 -9.11 -15.16
C ASP A 474 -8.44 -10.09 -15.11
N MET A 475 -9.32 -10.06 -16.13
CA MET A 475 -10.46 -10.98 -16.26
C MET A 475 -10.02 -12.45 -16.43
N LEU A 476 -8.96 -12.68 -17.20
CA LEU A 476 -8.39 -14.03 -17.36
C LEU A 476 -7.74 -14.51 -16.08
N GLN A 477 -7.03 -13.63 -15.36
CA GLN A 477 -6.35 -13.96 -14.12
C GLN A 477 -7.32 -14.22 -12.93
N GLU A 478 -8.58 -13.78 -13.00
CA GLU A 478 -9.62 -14.22 -12.06
C GLU A 478 -9.94 -15.73 -12.19
N LYS A 479 -9.63 -16.34 -13.35
CA LYS A 479 -9.97 -17.72 -13.65
C LYS A 479 -8.78 -18.67 -13.74
N MET A 480 -7.58 -18.15 -14.08
CA MET A 480 -6.40 -18.98 -14.33
C MET A 480 -5.09 -18.24 -14.01
N ASN A 481 -4.04 -18.99 -13.72
CA ASN A 481 -2.69 -18.44 -13.62
C ASN A 481 -2.08 -18.30 -15.02
N LEU A 482 -2.04 -17.08 -15.55
CA LEU A 482 -1.57 -16.82 -16.92
C LEU A 482 -0.11 -17.19 -17.13
N ARG A 483 0.78 -16.99 -16.14
CA ARG A 483 2.20 -17.33 -16.27
C ARG A 483 2.42 -18.84 -16.37
N GLU A 484 1.72 -19.62 -15.56
CA GLU A 484 1.75 -21.09 -15.64
C GLU A 484 1.10 -21.59 -16.94
N THR A 485 0.02 -20.98 -17.37
CA THR A 485 -0.65 -21.32 -18.63
C THR A 485 0.25 -21.04 -19.83
N LEU A 486 0.92 -19.86 -19.82
CA LEU A 486 1.89 -19.49 -20.85
C LEU A 486 3.09 -20.44 -20.85
N ALA A 487 3.59 -20.85 -19.68
CA ALA A 487 4.71 -21.78 -19.59
C ALA A 487 4.45 -23.16 -20.24
N LYS A 488 3.17 -23.57 -20.35
CA LYS A 488 2.75 -24.81 -21.00
C LYS A 488 2.59 -24.68 -22.51
N GLN A 489 2.65 -23.46 -23.07
CA GLN A 489 2.50 -23.23 -24.50
C GLN A 489 3.79 -23.52 -25.27
N ASN A 490 3.66 -23.63 -26.61
CA ASN A 490 4.80 -23.78 -27.49
C ASN A 490 5.82 -22.65 -27.31
N ILE A 491 7.10 -22.96 -27.39
CA ILE A 491 8.21 -22.03 -27.16
C ILE A 491 8.14 -20.81 -28.10
N ILE A 492 7.79 -21.00 -29.36
CA ILE A 492 7.67 -19.91 -30.33
C ILE A 492 6.57 -18.94 -29.92
N PHE A 493 5.38 -19.46 -29.56
CA PHE A 493 4.26 -18.64 -29.11
C PHE A 493 4.62 -17.83 -27.85
N ARG A 494 5.32 -18.43 -26.91
CA ARG A 494 5.81 -17.78 -25.69
C ARG A 494 6.73 -16.60 -26.00
N TRP A 495 7.71 -16.82 -26.86
CA TRP A 495 8.66 -15.77 -27.23
C TRP A 495 8.03 -14.67 -28.06
N VAL A 496 7.10 -15.00 -28.98
CA VAL A 496 6.33 -13.99 -29.71
C VAL A 496 5.60 -13.06 -28.76
N LEU A 497 4.88 -13.60 -27.76
CA LEU A 497 4.18 -12.77 -26.77
C LEU A 497 5.13 -11.90 -25.94
N ILE A 498 6.27 -12.45 -25.52
CA ILE A 498 7.27 -11.68 -24.77
C ILE A 498 7.84 -10.55 -25.62
N PHE A 499 8.21 -10.80 -26.88
CA PHE A 499 8.71 -9.78 -27.79
C PHE A 499 7.65 -8.73 -28.11
N VAL A 500 6.39 -9.14 -28.33
CA VAL A 500 5.27 -8.19 -28.50
C VAL A 500 5.16 -7.27 -27.28
N GLY A 501 5.26 -7.81 -26.06
CA GLY A 501 5.26 -7.01 -24.84
C GLY A 501 6.44 -6.04 -24.73
N ILE A 502 7.66 -6.50 -25.05
CA ILE A 502 8.86 -5.67 -25.07
C ILE A 502 8.73 -4.53 -26.11
N PHE A 503 8.36 -4.86 -27.35
CA PHE A 503 8.19 -3.87 -28.41
C PHE A 503 7.03 -2.90 -28.11
N ALA A 504 5.94 -3.37 -27.51
CA ALA A 504 4.86 -2.50 -27.08
C ALA A 504 5.34 -1.44 -26.06
N ILE A 505 6.20 -1.83 -25.10
CA ILE A 505 6.80 -0.88 -24.16
C ILE A 505 7.75 0.06 -24.87
N ILE A 506 8.63 -0.43 -25.75
CA ILE A 506 9.62 0.39 -26.46
C ILE A 506 8.95 1.40 -27.38
N ILE A 507 7.90 1.00 -28.09
CA ILE A 507 7.24 1.86 -29.11
C ILE A 507 6.21 2.80 -28.47
N TYR A 508 5.43 2.30 -27.51
CA TYR A 508 4.28 3.01 -26.93
C TYR A 508 4.51 3.50 -25.50
N GLY A 509 5.65 3.20 -24.88
CA GLY A 509 5.95 3.69 -23.53
C GLY A 509 6.20 5.20 -23.51
N ILE A 510 5.81 5.85 -22.42
CA ILE A 510 6.14 7.27 -22.15
C ILE A 510 7.44 7.31 -21.36
N TYR A 511 8.56 7.61 -22.03
CA TYR A 511 9.90 7.73 -21.44
C TYR A 511 10.86 8.48 -22.36
N GLY A 512 12.02 8.89 -21.85
CA GLY A 512 13.08 9.53 -22.64
C GLY A 512 13.07 11.06 -22.59
N PRO A 513 13.97 11.72 -23.38
CA PRO A 513 14.08 13.16 -23.41
C PRO A 513 12.78 13.83 -23.88
N GLY A 514 12.30 14.81 -23.15
CA GLY A 514 11.05 15.52 -23.44
C GLY A 514 9.83 15.04 -22.66
N TYR A 515 9.96 13.94 -21.93
CA TYR A 515 8.95 13.50 -20.98
C TYR A 515 9.49 13.64 -19.55
N ASP A 516 8.78 14.38 -18.70
CA ASP A 516 9.02 14.28 -17.26
C ASP A 516 8.67 12.85 -16.83
N VAL A 517 9.71 12.07 -16.50
CA VAL A 517 9.52 10.73 -15.96
C VAL A 517 8.78 10.91 -14.64
N SER A 518 7.46 10.78 -14.67
CA SER A 518 6.65 10.93 -13.47
C SER A 518 7.08 9.84 -12.46
N SER A 519 7.54 10.28 -11.28
CA SER A 519 7.70 9.36 -10.14
C SER A 519 6.38 8.63 -9.92
N PHE A 520 6.43 7.42 -9.40
CA PHE A 520 5.21 6.71 -9.06
C PHE A 520 4.34 7.56 -8.14
N ILE A 521 3.02 7.54 -8.34
CA ILE A 521 2.06 8.37 -7.59
C ILE A 521 2.26 8.24 -6.07
N TYR A 522 2.60 7.05 -5.57
CA TYR A 522 2.83 6.81 -4.14
C TYR A 522 4.20 7.30 -3.62
N GLU A 523 5.16 7.65 -4.46
CA GLU A 523 6.41 8.30 -4.03
C GLU A 523 6.20 9.78 -3.65
N GLN A 524 5.09 10.35 -4.05
CA GLN A 524 4.75 11.76 -3.79
C GLN A 524 4.10 11.99 -2.41
N PHE A 525 3.83 10.91 -1.64
CA PHE A 525 3.15 10.95 -0.34
C PHE A 525 4.10 10.55 0.85
#